data_86b4bbed11ad6038183c97a85f316e5f
#
_entry.id   86b4bbed11ad6038183c97a85f316e5f
#
_cell.length_a   1.000
_cell.length_b   1.000
_cell.length_c   1.000
_cell.angle_alpha   90.00
_cell.angle_beta   90.00
_cell.angle_gamma   90.00
#
_symmetry.space_group_name_H-M   'P 1'
#
loop_
_entity.id
_entity.type
_entity.pdbx_description
1 polymer ?
#
loop_
_entity_poly.entity_id
_entity_poly.type
_entity_poly.pdbx_seq_one_letter_code
_entity_poly.pdbx_strand_id
1 'polypeptide(L)'
;MIKNPYQKDYQNELKQNRHGLLVTRTSYQGDFYVLPFDEQQKRRTGILNVIWTIALWVIELGMGLINPDSSRTAWIVFPYLFVILPLGYMLYGAVSYIGAPVRMHRAHYETGLLRMKRSCIGAMVLTGIGAVLDLVYMVLHRGEIR
;
A
#
# COMPACT_ATOMS: atom_id res chain seq x y z
N MET A 1 10.70 8.99 -21.57
CA MET A 1 9.65 7.99 -21.81
C MET A 1 9.73 6.91 -20.73
N ILE A 2 8.75 6.83 -19.83
CA ILE A 2 8.73 5.82 -18.75
C ILE A 2 8.34 4.49 -19.39
N LYS A 3 9.30 3.57 -19.51
CA LYS A 3 9.03 2.20 -20.01
C LYS A 3 8.18 1.46 -18.99
N ASN A 4 7.04 0.93 -19.43
CA ASN A 4 6.22 0.06 -18.60
C ASN A 4 7.02 -1.24 -18.29
N PRO A 5 7.36 -1.53 -17.02
CA PRO A 5 8.19 -2.68 -16.66
C PRO A 5 7.54 -4.04 -17.03
N TYR A 6 6.23 -4.07 -17.20
CA TYR A 6 5.45 -5.27 -17.53
C TYR A 6 5.25 -5.48 -19.03
N GLN A 7 5.81 -4.63 -19.88
CA GLN A 7 5.63 -4.72 -21.33
C GLN A 7 6.16 -6.03 -21.92
N LYS A 8 7.18 -6.62 -21.28
CA LYS A 8 7.76 -7.91 -21.68
C LYS A 8 6.82 -9.10 -21.44
N ASP A 9 5.88 -8.96 -20.54
CA ASP A 9 4.93 -10.02 -20.16
C ASP A 9 3.73 -10.09 -21.12
N TYR A 10 3.67 -9.18 -22.10
CA TYR A 10 2.60 -9.10 -23.09
C TYR A 10 3.14 -9.30 -24.49
N GLN A 11 2.55 -10.23 -25.23
CA GLN A 11 2.83 -10.44 -26.65
C GLN A 11 1.61 -10.09 -27.50
N ASN A 12 1.87 -9.45 -28.63
CA ASN A 12 0.84 -9.11 -29.60
C ASN A 12 0.71 -10.27 -30.58
N GLU A 13 -0.40 -11.01 -30.54
CA GLU A 13 -0.74 -12.06 -31.48
C GLU A 13 -1.75 -11.53 -32.50
N LEU A 14 -1.50 -11.80 -33.79
CA LEU A 14 -2.45 -11.52 -34.84
C LEU A 14 -3.47 -12.68 -34.89
N LYS A 15 -4.70 -12.42 -34.45
CA LYS A 15 -5.80 -13.39 -34.54
C LYS A 15 -6.84 -12.93 -35.58
N GLN A 16 -7.28 -13.86 -36.41
CA GLN A 16 -8.34 -13.60 -37.37
C GLN A 16 -9.70 -13.59 -36.65
N ASN A 17 -10.45 -12.50 -36.80
CA ASN A 17 -11.79 -12.36 -36.24
C ASN A 17 -12.80 -13.17 -37.07
N ARG A 18 -14.03 -13.39 -36.57
CA ARG A 18 -15.10 -14.10 -37.25
C ARG A 18 -15.44 -13.56 -38.65
N HIS A 19 -15.06 -12.32 -38.95
CA HIS A 19 -15.24 -11.65 -40.24
C HIS A 19 -13.99 -11.68 -41.13
N GLY A 20 -12.98 -12.53 -40.83
CA GLY A 20 -11.77 -12.68 -41.65
C GLY A 20 -10.73 -11.56 -41.48
N LEU A 21 -10.97 -10.54 -40.66
CA LEU A 21 -10.05 -9.44 -40.41
C LEU A 21 -8.99 -9.83 -39.40
N LEU A 22 -7.73 -9.49 -39.67
CA LEU A 22 -6.60 -9.65 -38.73
C LEU A 22 -6.73 -8.57 -37.65
N VAL A 23 -6.95 -9.01 -36.41
CA VAL A 23 -6.98 -8.13 -35.23
C VAL A 23 -5.81 -8.47 -34.33
N THR A 24 -5.04 -7.47 -33.94
CA THR A 24 -3.95 -7.64 -32.97
C THR A 24 -4.59 -7.85 -31.58
N ARG A 25 -4.38 -9.03 -31.01
CA ARG A 25 -4.80 -9.37 -29.66
C ARG A 25 -3.57 -9.47 -28.76
N THR A 26 -3.53 -8.65 -27.71
CA THR A 26 -2.48 -8.70 -26.70
C THR A 26 -2.76 -9.88 -25.77
N SER A 27 -1.84 -10.84 -25.74
CA SER A 27 -1.87 -12.02 -24.87
C SER A 27 -0.85 -11.85 -23.75
N TYR A 28 -1.24 -12.16 -22.51
CA TYR A 28 -0.33 -12.17 -21.38
C TYR A 28 0.38 -13.52 -21.30
N GLN A 29 1.71 -13.52 -21.30
CA GLN A 29 2.56 -14.71 -21.24
C GLN A 29 3.45 -14.76 -19.98
N GLY A 30 3.27 -13.80 -19.07
CA GLY A 30 4.01 -13.77 -17.80
C GLY A 30 3.48 -14.74 -16.75
N ASP A 31 4.12 -14.76 -15.59
CA ASP A 31 3.76 -15.61 -14.48
C ASP A 31 2.39 -15.22 -13.89
N PHE A 32 1.59 -16.23 -13.57
CA PHE A 32 0.32 -16.05 -12.86
C PHE A 32 0.51 -16.39 -11.39
N TYR A 33 0.06 -15.49 -10.53
CA TYR A 33 -0.02 -15.69 -9.09
C TYR A 33 -1.44 -16.11 -8.73
N VAL A 34 -1.59 -17.31 -8.18
CA VAL A 34 -2.89 -17.83 -7.73
C VAL A 34 -2.96 -17.72 -6.22
N LEU A 35 -3.99 -17.06 -5.71
CA LEU A 35 -4.22 -17.00 -4.27
C LEU A 35 -4.84 -18.33 -3.79
N PRO A 36 -4.45 -18.81 -2.60
CA PRO A 36 -5.03 -20.03 -2.00
C PRO A 36 -6.40 -19.76 -1.37
N PHE A 37 -7.13 -18.78 -1.88
CA PHE A 37 -8.42 -18.33 -1.35
C PHE A 37 -9.49 -18.36 -2.43
N ASP A 38 -10.73 -18.64 -2.03
CA ASP A 38 -11.90 -18.45 -2.86
C ASP A 38 -12.17 -16.95 -3.11
N GLU A 39 -12.90 -16.63 -4.17
CA GLU A 39 -13.18 -15.26 -4.58
C GLU A 39 -13.93 -14.48 -3.49
N GLN A 40 -14.84 -15.14 -2.78
CA GLN A 40 -15.58 -14.55 -1.68
C GLN A 40 -14.67 -14.21 -0.48
N GLN A 41 -13.78 -15.13 -0.12
CA GLN A 41 -12.79 -14.91 0.95
C GLN A 41 -11.83 -13.79 0.59
N LYS A 42 -11.35 -13.76 -0.65
CA LYS A 42 -10.48 -12.68 -1.15
C LYS A 42 -11.16 -11.32 -1.04
N ARG A 43 -12.43 -11.22 -1.48
CA ARG A 43 -13.20 -9.96 -1.39
C ARG A 43 -13.36 -9.51 0.05
N ARG A 44 -13.71 -10.43 0.96
CA ARG A 44 -13.83 -10.14 2.40
C ARG A 44 -12.52 -9.63 2.99
N THR A 45 -11.41 -10.31 2.71
CA THR A 45 -10.07 -9.89 3.17
C THR A 45 -9.69 -8.52 2.59
N GLY A 46 -9.99 -8.27 1.31
CA GLY A 46 -9.75 -6.97 0.69
C GLY A 46 -10.51 -5.83 1.37
N ILE A 47 -11.79 -6.02 1.66
CA ILE A 47 -12.61 -5.04 2.38
C ILE A 47 -12.06 -4.80 3.79
N LEU A 48 -11.70 -5.86 4.52
CA LEU A 48 -11.10 -5.74 5.85
C LEU A 48 -9.79 -4.95 5.81
N ASN A 49 -8.94 -5.18 4.81
CA ASN A 49 -7.69 -4.44 4.65
C ASN A 49 -7.94 -2.95 4.40
N VAL A 50 -8.96 -2.58 3.62
CA VAL A 50 -9.34 -1.17 3.44
C VAL A 50 -9.84 -0.57 4.75
N ILE A 51 -10.70 -1.26 5.48
CA ILE A 51 -11.22 -0.79 6.77
C ILE A 51 -10.08 -0.56 7.76
N TRP A 52 -9.15 -1.51 7.89
CA TRP A 52 -7.98 -1.37 8.75
C TRP A 52 -7.07 -0.22 8.34
N THR A 53 -6.87 -0.03 7.03
CA THR A 53 -6.06 1.08 6.52
C THR A 53 -6.71 2.42 6.83
N ILE A 54 -8.04 2.54 6.67
CA ILE A 54 -8.78 3.75 7.04
C ILE A 54 -8.70 4.00 8.55
N ALA A 55 -8.84 2.95 9.37
CA ALA A 55 -8.69 3.08 10.82
C ALA A 55 -7.31 3.60 11.22
N LEU A 56 -6.23 3.10 10.59
CA LEU A 56 -4.88 3.61 10.80
C LEU A 56 -4.75 5.08 10.40
N TRP A 57 -5.36 5.50 9.29
CA TRP A 57 -5.40 6.90 8.88
C TRP A 57 -6.10 7.78 9.92
N VAL A 58 -7.25 7.33 10.45
CA VAL A 58 -7.98 8.08 11.47
C VAL A 58 -7.17 8.21 12.75
N ILE A 59 -6.49 7.15 13.19
CA ILE A 59 -5.60 7.16 14.35
C ILE A 59 -4.45 8.14 14.13
N GLU A 60 -3.78 8.06 12.99
CA GLU A 60 -2.64 8.92 12.65
C GLU A 60 -3.02 10.40 12.65
N LEU A 61 -4.11 10.75 11.96
CA LEU A 61 -4.62 12.12 11.95
C LEU A 61 -5.10 12.56 13.34
N GLY A 62 -5.73 11.65 14.09
CA GLY A 62 -6.19 11.92 15.45
C GLY A 62 -5.04 12.27 16.40
N MET A 63 -3.94 11.53 16.34
CA MET A 63 -2.72 11.82 17.11
C MET A 63 -2.17 13.21 16.81
N GLY A 64 -2.18 13.62 15.52
CA GLY A 64 -1.75 14.98 15.14
C GLY A 64 -2.63 16.09 15.70
N LEU A 65 -3.90 15.82 15.96
CA LEU A 65 -4.83 16.81 16.52
C LEU A 65 -4.67 17.02 18.05
N ILE A 66 -4.08 16.05 18.75
CA ILE A 66 -3.86 16.16 20.21
C ILE A 66 -2.85 17.26 20.55
N ASN A 67 -1.98 17.64 19.61
CA ASN A 67 -1.01 18.73 19.72
C ASN A 67 -0.24 18.73 21.06
N PRO A 68 0.46 17.65 21.44
CA PRO A 68 1.30 17.61 22.61
C PRO A 68 2.51 18.55 22.45
N ASP A 69 3.17 18.94 23.55
CA ASP A 69 4.35 19.82 23.48
C ASP A 69 5.49 19.22 22.63
N SER A 70 5.59 17.89 22.59
CA SER A 70 6.52 17.17 21.71
C SER A 70 6.29 17.46 20.22
N SER A 71 5.07 17.75 19.81
CA SER A 71 4.72 18.08 18.42
C SER A 71 5.32 19.41 17.93
N ARG A 72 5.86 20.24 18.81
CA ARG A 72 6.59 21.46 18.45
C ARG A 72 8.05 21.19 18.08
N THR A 73 8.50 19.97 18.26
CA THR A 73 9.89 19.57 18.02
C THR A 73 10.05 18.91 16.66
N ALA A 74 10.81 19.54 15.76
CA ALA A 74 10.91 19.12 14.36
C ALA A 74 11.33 17.65 14.18
N TRP A 75 12.27 17.15 14.99
CA TRP A 75 12.77 15.76 14.88
C TRP A 75 11.74 14.70 15.30
N ILE A 76 10.64 15.08 15.96
CA ILE A 76 9.49 14.23 16.28
C ILE A 76 8.44 14.34 15.15
N VAL A 77 8.18 15.56 14.69
CA VAL A 77 7.16 15.81 13.66
C VAL A 77 7.52 15.19 12.32
N PHE A 78 8.79 15.19 11.92
CA PHE A 78 9.19 14.63 10.62
C PHE A 78 8.84 13.13 10.47
N PRO A 79 9.24 12.20 11.37
CA PRO A 79 8.85 10.81 11.29
C PRO A 79 7.34 10.63 11.21
N TYR A 80 6.58 11.37 12.01
CA TYR A 80 5.13 11.37 12.02
C TYR A 80 4.54 11.74 10.65
N LEU A 81 4.98 12.84 10.04
CA LEU A 81 4.53 13.26 8.72
C LEU A 81 4.90 12.23 7.62
N PHE A 82 6.07 11.62 7.74
CA PHE A 82 6.50 10.62 6.76
C PHE A 82 5.68 9.32 6.79
N VAL A 83 4.99 9.00 7.89
CA VAL A 83 4.07 7.84 7.98
C VAL A 83 2.90 7.99 7.00
N ILE A 84 2.49 9.20 6.68
CA ILE A 84 1.40 9.47 5.72
C ILE A 84 1.68 8.85 4.34
N LEU A 85 2.94 8.86 3.89
CA LEU A 85 3.32 8.31 2.59
C LEU A 85 3.07 6.78 2.48
N PRO A 86 3.61 5.94 3.37
CA PRO A 86 3.33 4.51 3.32
C PRO A 86 1.86 4.19 3.58
N LEU A 87 1.14 4.94 4.42
CA LEU A 87 -0.29 4.76 4.61
C LEU A 87 -1.08 5.02 3.31
N GLY A 88 -0.72 6.07 2.55
CA GLY A 88 -1.31 6.33 1.23
C GLY A 88 -1.07 5.20 0.24
N TYR A 89 0.16 4.69 0.17
CA TYR A 89 0.50 3.53 -0.67
C TYR A 89 -0.21 2.25 -0.21
N MET A 90 -0.40 2.07 1.09
CA MET A 90 -1.13 0.93 1.66
C MET A 90 -2.60 0.96 1.25
N LEU A 91 -3.25 2.13 1.30
CA LEU A 91 -4.63 2.31 0.86
C LEU A 91 -4.79 2.02 -0.64
N TYR A 92 -3.89 2.56 -1.46
CA TYR A 92 -3.88 2.27 -2.90
C TYR A 92 -3.70 0.77 -3.18
N GLY A 93 -2.79 0.11 -2.46
CA GLY A 93 -2.59 -1.33 -2.59
C GLY A 93 -3.81 -2.15 -2.17
N ALA A 94 -4.47 -1.78 -1.07
CA ALA A 94 -5.68 -2.45 -0.58
C ALA A 94 -6.85 -2.33 -1.57
N VAL A 95 -7.07 -1.16 -2.15
CA VAL A 95 -8.10 -0.94 -3.18
C VAL A 95 -7.76 -1.73 -4.45
N SER A 96 -6.51 -1.69 -4.91
CA SER A 96 -6.06 -2.45 -6.08
C SER A 96 -6.22 -3.97 -5.88
N TYR A 97 -6.02 -4.46 -4.64
CA TYR A 97 -6.22 -5.86 -4.30
C TYR A 97 -7.68 -6.31 -4.43
N ILE A 98 -8.65 -5.46 -4.06
CA ILE A 98 -10.08 -5.79 -4.20
C ILE A 98 -10.44 -6.01 -5.67
N GLY A 99 -9.98 -5.13 -6.56
CA GLY A 99 -10.28 -5.19 -8.00
C GLY A 99 -9.52 -6.29 -8.76
N ALA A 100 -8.47 -6.89 -8.17
CA ALA A 100 -7.69 -7.91 -8.85
C ALA A 100 -8.44 -9.27 -8.90
N PRO A 101 -8.28 -10.10 -9.94
CA PRO A 101 -8.83 -11.46 -9.97
C PRO A 101 -8.07 -12.41 -9.02
N VAL A 102 -8.65 -13.58 -8.67
CA VAL A 102 -7.96 -14.61 -7.83
C VAL A 102 -6.71 -15.12 -8.53
N ARG A 103 -6.74 -15.27 -9.85
CA ARG A 103 -5.58 -15.54 -10.69
C ARG A 103 -5.04 -14.23 -11.23
N MET A 104 -4.01 -13.72 -10.58
CA MET A 104 -3.45 -12.39 -10.85
C MET A 104 -2.30 -12.45 -11.84
N HIS A 105 -2.23 -11.45 -12.71
CA HIS A 105 -1.01 -11.14 -13.44
C HIS A 105 0.02 -10.52 -12.49
N ARG A 106 1.28 -10.64 -12.81
CA ARG A 106 2.39 -10.08 -12.03
C ARG A 106 2.18 -8.61 -11.65
N ALA A 107 1.68 -7.81 -12.58
CA ALA A 107 1.39 -6.38 -12.33
C ALA A 107 0.38 -6.18 -11.19
N HIS A 108 -0.70 -6.96 -11.15
CA HIS A 108 -1.70 -6.87 -10.08
C HIS A 108 -1.16 -7.35 -8.73
N TYR A 109 -0.33 -8.40 -8.74
CA TYR A 109 0.32 -8.90 -7.52
C TYR A 109 1.27 -7.87 -6.93
N GLU A 110 2.12 -7.25 -7.76
CA GLU A 110 3.12 -6.27 -7.31
C GLU A 110 2.46 -4.95 -6.87
N THR A 111 1.47 -4.45 -7.62
CA THR A 111 0.80 -3.18 -7.28
C THR A 111 -0.20 -3.30 -6.13
N GLY A 112 -0.83 -4.44 -5.96
CA GLY A 112 -1.76 -4.69 -4.86
C GLY A 112 -1.04 -5.22 -3.63
N LEU A 113 -0.77 -6.52 -3.62
CA LEU A 113 -0.38 -7.26 -2.43
C LEU A 113 1.04 -6.92 -1.96
N LEU A 114 2.01 -6.89 -2.87
CA LEU A 114 3.40 -6.62 -2.52
C LEU A 114 3.61 -5.17 -2.08
N ARG A 115 2.94 -4.22 -2.73
CA ARG A 115 2.96 -2.81 -2.35
C ARG A 115 2.35 -2.61 -0.95
N MET A 116 1.18 -3.20 -0.69
CA MET A 116 0.54 -3.14 0.62
C MET A 116 1.46 -3.68 1.73
N LYS A 117 2.08 -4.87 1.51
CA LYS A 117 3.03 -5.48 2.45
C LYS A 117 4.23 -4.56 2.72
N ARG A 118 4.88 -4.02 1.68
CA ARG A 118 6.04 -3.13 1.83
C ARG A 118 5.67 -1.83 2.53
N SER A 119 4.51 -1.27 2.22
CA SER A 119 4.01 -0.04 2.85
C SER A 119 3.67 -0.26 4.32
N CYS A 120 3.10 -1.40 4.68
CA CYS A 120 2.84 -1.77 6.07
C CYS A 120 4.13 -1.82 6.88
N ILE A 121 5.17 -2.48 6.35
CA ILE A 121 6.49 -2.54 7.01
C ILE A 121 7.07 -1.13 7.15
N GLY A 122 7.00 -0.31 6.10
CA GLY A 122 7.46 1.09 6.14
C GLY A 122 6.74 1.92 7.20
N ALA A 123 5.42 1.81 7.29
CA ALA A 123 4.63 2.48 8.32
C ALA A 123 5.03 2.03 9.73
N MET A 124 5.16 0.71 9.96
CA MET A 124 5.59 0.17 11.26
C MET A 124 6.96 0.69 11.70
N VAL A 125 7.93 0.74 10.78
CA VAL A 125 9.28 1.26 11.08
C VAL A 125 9.22 2.74 11.44
N LEU A 126 8.54 3.57 10.65
CA LEU A 126 8.44 5.01 10.90
C LEU A 126 7.69 5.31 12.20
N THR A 127 6.57 4.62 12.47
CA THR A 127 5.84 4.76 13.74
C THR A 127 6.70 4.32 14.92
N GLY A 128 7.47 3.23 14.77
CA GLY A 128 8.40 2.77 15.81
C GLY A 128 9.50 3.81 16.11
N ILE A 129 10.07 4.43 15.08
CA ILE A 129 11.03 5.52 15.23
C ILE A 129 10.38 6.70 15.95
N GLY A 130 9.19 7.13 15.54
CA GLY A 130 8.44 8.21 16.18
C GLY A 130 8.19 7.95 17.66
N ALA A 131 7.75 6.74 18.01
CA ALA A 131 7.50 6.35 19.41
C ALA A 131 8.78 6.40 20.27
N VAL A 132 9.92 5.93 19.74
CA VAL A 132 11.21 6.01 20.45
C VAL A 132 11.61 7.46 20.66
N LEU A 133 11.47 8.31 19.64
CA LEU A 133 11.80 9.73 19.75
C LEU A 133 10.93 10.45 20.77
N ASP A 134 9.64 10.12 20.83
CA ASP A 134 8.71 10.67 21.83
C ASP A 134 9.08 10.24 23.25
N LEU A 135 9.46 8.98 23.44
CA LEU A 135 9.97 8.50 24.73
C LEU A 135 11.24 9.24 25.16
N VAL A 136 12.17 9.43 24.25
CA VAL A 136 13.41 10.21 24.51
C VAL A 136 13.05 11.65 24.90
N TYR A 137 12.12 12.28 24.21
CA TYR A 137 11.64 13.61 24.54
C TYR A 137 11.07 13.67 25.96
N MET A 138 10.19 12.72 26.32
CA MET A 138 9.59 12.65 27.67
C MET A 138 10.64 12.47 28.76
N VAL A 139 11.67 11.68 28.52
CA VAL A 139 12.77 11.48 29.50
C VAL A 139 13.58 12.74 29.68
N LEU A 140 13.92 13.44 28.60
CA LEU A 140 14.72 14.67 28.62
C LEU A 140 14.00 15.84 29.29
N HIS A 141 12.66 15.94 29.11
CA HIS A 141 11.84 17.05 29.64
C HIS A 141 11.02 16.64 30.86
N ARG A 142 11.37 15.54 31.53
CA ARG A 142 10.63 15.00 32.68
C ARG A 142 10.43 15.99 33.84
N GLY A 143 11.29 17.01 33.96
CA GLY A 143 11.19 18.05 34.99
C GLY A 143 10.29 19.24 34.61
N GLU A 144 9.94 19.39 33.33
CA GLU A 144 9.16 20.52 32.80
C GLU A 144 7.69 20.13 32.53
N ILE A 145 7.39 18.83 32.44
CA ILE A 145 6.03 18.32 32.23
C ILE A 145 5.31 18.32 33.59
N ARG A 146 4.58 19.41 33.87
CA ARG A 146 3.61 19.53 34.98
C ARG A 146 2.21 19.62 34.46
#